data_ee435f8cbf3115d20f714956d770c530
#
_entry.id   ee435f8cbf3115d20f714956d770c530
#
_cell.length_a   1.000
_cell.length_b   1.000
_cell.length_c   1.000
_cell.angle_alpha   90.00
_cell.angle_beta   90.00
_cell.angle_gamma   90.00
#
_symmetry.space_group_name_H-M   'P 1'
#
loop_
_entity.id
_entity.type
_entity.pdbx_description
1 polymer ?
#
loop_
_entity_poly.entity_id
_entity_poly.type
_entity_poly.pdbx_seq_one_letter_code
_entity_poly.pdbx_strand_id
1 'polypeptide(L)'
;MVPPPGFTLSLSKKTDFIKIFPMEKFELTAPCHFGLESVLKKEINSLGYEITHVQDGRVSFSGDRDAVARANIFLRTAERVLISVGEFEARTFEELFQGIKALPWEEYIPKNGKFWVKKAGSVKSKLFSTSDIQSIAKKAMVDRLSEKYGITVFPEDGEAYPVRIFINKDHVSVCLDSTGESLHKRGYRKKQGEAPMAENLAAALILLSPWKMDRILLDPFCGSGTILIEAAMIGMDMAPGMNREFTAEKWDSLIDRKSWYRAVDEAEERIKPAAEWDIQGYDIDPGVLKAARENAENAGVSEYIHFQERAVKDLSHAGKYGFIITNPPYGERIGDDASLKSAYRELGEQYAKLDSWSLYMITSYEDAEKCIGRKADKNRKIYNGMIKTRYYIFEGPKPPSKKDMSGEGRA
;
A
#
# COMPACT_ATOMS: atom_id res chain seq x y z
N MET A 1 12.53 -39.98 1.51
CA MET A 1 11.58 -39.23 2.34
C MET A 1 12.13 -37.83 2.49
N VAL A 2 11.56 -36.88 1.81
CA VAL A 2 11.97 -35.46 1.84
C VAL A 2 11.34 -34.87 3.12
N PRO A 3 12.09 -34.17 4.00
CA PRO A 3 11.49 -33.49 5.15
C PRO A 3 10.63 -32.31 4.68
N PRO A 4 9.57 -31.96 5.43
CA PRO A 4 8.69 -30.84 5.08
C PRO A 4 9.42 -29.50 5.20
N PRO A 5 8.99 -28.45 4.48
CA PRO A 5 9.65 -27.14 4.48
C PRO A 5 9.47 -26.46 5.83
N GLY A 6 10.57 -26.19 6.51
CA GLY A 6 10.67 -25.50 7.80
C GLY A 6 11.61 -26.23 8.75
N PHE A 7 12.92 -25.95 8.65
CA PHE A 7 13.87 -26.48 9.63
C PHE A 7 13.70 -25.77 10.98
N THR A 8 13.32 -26.53 12.00
CA THR A 8 13.28 -26.10 13.39
C THR A 8 14.53 -26.63 14.09
N LEU A 9 15.48 -25.76 14.44
CA LEU A 9 16.62 -26.11 15.30
C LEU A 9 16.16 -26.02 16.77
N SER A 10 16.10 -27.16 17.45
CA SER A 10 15.85 -27.23 18.89
C SER A 10 17.15 -27.05 19.68
N LEU A 11 17.27 -25.94 20.38
CA LEU A 11 18.28 -25.76 21.45
C LEU A 11 17.69 -26.21 22.77
N SER A 12 18.36 -27.13 23.46
CA SER A 12 17.88 -27.90 24.61
C SER A 12 17.43 -27.07 25.83
N LYS A 13 16.29 -27.47 26.38
CA LYS A 13 15.65 -27.05 27.64
C LYS A 13 14.93 -25.70 27.65
N LYS A 14 13.62 -25.77 27.41
CA LYS A 14 12.64 -24.68 27.62
C LYS A 14 12.90 -23.40 26.85
N THR A 15 13.00 -23.43 25.54
CA THR A 15 12.85 -22.27 24.69
C THR A 15 12.59 -22.68 23.25
N ASP A 16 11.45 -22.38 22.79
CA ASP A 16 11.21 -21.46 21.70
C ASP A 16 11.86 -21.83 20.36
N PHE A 17 11.00 -22.30 19.49
CA PHE A 17 11.34 -22.58 18.10
C PHE A 17 11.68 -21.27 17.38
N ILE A 18 12.93 -21.10 16.96
CA ILE A 18 13.32 -20.07 16.01
C ILE A 18 12.96 -20.59 14.62
N LYS A 19 12.01 -19.93 13.96
CA LYS A 19 11.67 -20.22 12.59
C LYS A 19 12.59 -19.41 11.68
N ILE A 20 13.45 -20.12 10.93
CA ILE A 20 14.32 -19.53 9.89
C ILE A 20 13.74 -19.89 8.54
N PHE A 21 13.71 -18.90 7.63
CA PHE A 21 13.20 -19.07 6.28
C PHE A 21 14.32 -19.43 5.30
N PRO A 22 14.13 -20.44 4.43
CA PRO A 22 15.16 -20.86 3.48
C PRO A 22 15.35 -19.84 2.35
N MET A 23 16.60 -19.70 1.87
CA MET A 23 16.97 -18.75 0.81
C MET A 23 16.44 -19.11 -0.58
N GLU A 24 15.98 -20.34 -0.80
CA GLU A 24 15.42 -20.76 -2.09
C GLU A 24 13.99 -20.22 -2.28
N LYS A 25 13.26 -20.01 -1.19
CA LYS A 25 11.90 -19.51 -1.20
C LYS A 25 11.69 -18.57 0.00
N PHE A 26 11.64 -17.29 -0.27
CA PHE A 26 11.46 -16.28 0.76
C PHE A 26 10.04 -16.28 1.32
N GLU A 27 9.94 -16.03 2.61
CA GLU A 27 8.73 -15.53 3.23
C GLU A 27 8.74 -14.00 3.11
N LEU A 28 7.81 -13.45 2.34
CA LEU A 28 7.69 -12.02 2.11
C LEU A 28 6.52 -11.46 2.93
N THR A 29 6.74 -10.31 3.56
CA THR A 29 5.70 -9.62 4.34
C THR A 29 5.46 -8.24 3.74
N ALA A 30 4.21 -7.96 3.38
CA ALA A 30 3.78 -6.66 2.88
C ALA A 30 2.87 -5.97 3.89
N PRO A 31 3.35 -4.94 4.63
CA PRO A 31 2.50 -4.08 5.46
C PRO A 31 1.56 -3.24 4.60
N CYS A 32 0.34 -2.99 5.12
CA CYS A 32 -0.65 -2.11 4.51
C CYS A 32 -1.40 -1.32 5.58
N HIS A 33 -2.22 -0.35 5.18
CA HIS A 33 -3.15 0.31 6.09
C HIS A 33 -4.14 -0.71 6.67
N PHE A 34 -4.43 -0.59 7.97
CA PHE A 34 -5.42 -1.43 8.64
C PHE A 34 -6.77 -1.36 7.92
N GLY A 35 -7.35 -2.53 7.64
CA GLY A 35 -8.60 -2.68 6.91
C GLY A 35 -8.43 -2.88 5.40
N LEU A 36 -7.19 -2.84 4.88
CA LEU A 36 -6.88 -3.08 3.45
C LEU A 36 -6.28 -4.46 3.18
N GLU A 37 -6.14 -5.33 4.17
CA GLU A 37 -5.52 -6.65 4.05
C GLU A 37 -6.20 -7.51 2.96
N SER A 38 -7.52 -7.40 2.83
CA SER A 38 -8.26 -8.14 1.81
C SER A 38 -8.01 -7.66 0.39
N VAL A 39 -7.69 -6.37 0.20
CA VAL A 39 -7.31 -5.80 -1.10
C VAL A 39 -5.90 -6.26 -1.46
N LEU A 40 -4.96 -6.08 -0.54
CA LEU A 40 -3.57 -6.50 -0.72
C LEU A 40 -3.46 -8.00 -1.00
N LYS A 41 -4.23 -8.84 -0.28
CA LYS A 41 -4.33 -10.27 -0.56
C LYS A 41 -4.74 -10.58 -2.00
N LYS A 42 -5.72 -9.83 -2.55
CA LYS A 42 -6.14 -10.01 -3.94
C LYS A 42 -5.03 -9.62 -4.92
N GLU A 43 -4.29 -8.54 -4.65
CA GLU A 43 -3.15 -8.14 -5.49
C GLU A 43 -2.06 -9.21 -5.50
N ILE A 44 -1.66 -9.72 -4.32
CA ILE A 44 -0.64 -10.77 -4.20
C ILE A 44 -1.07 -12.05 -4.94
N ASN A 45 -2.33 -12.48 -4.76
CA ASN A 45 -2.87 -13.63 -5.48
C ASN A 45 -2.91 -13.42 -6.99
N SER A 46 -3.20 -12.18 -7.46
CA SER A 46 -3.20 -11.87 -8.90
C SER A 46 -1.80 -11.89 -9.53
N LEU A 47 -0.76 -11.71 -8.72
CA LEU A 47 0.62 -11.91 -9.13
C LEU A 47 1.06 -13.39 -9.14
N GLY A 48 0.17 -14.30 -8.69
CA GLY A 48 0.42 -15.75 -8.67
C GLY A 48 1.10 -16.27 -7.40
N TYR A 49 1.19 -15.47 -6.33
CA TYR A 49 1.86 -15.86 -5.09
C TYR A 49 0.87 -16.41 -4.06
N GLU A 50 1.33 -17.42 -3.32
CA GLU A 50 0.56 -18.07 -2.25
C GLU A 50 0.65 -17.28 -0.96
N ILE A 51 -0.52 -16.95 -0.37
CA ILE A 51 -0.63 -16.30 0.93
C ILE A 51 -0.31 -17.31 2.03
N THR A 52 0.66 -17.00 2.87
CA THR A 52 1.04 -17.84 4.02
C THR A 52 0.37 -17.38 5.30
N HIS A 53 0.23 -16.06 5.50
CA HIS A 53 -0.38 -15.50 6.70
C HIS A 53 -1.06 -14.15 6.45
N VAL A 54 -2.17 -13.88 7.14
CA VAL A 54 -2.85 -12.59 7.15
C VAL A 54 -3.07 -12.16 8.58
N GLN A 55 -2.62 -10.97 8.94
CA GLN A 55 -2.86 -10.35 10.24
C GLN A 55 -3.12 -8.85 10.07
N ASP A 56 -3.59 -8.21 11.13
CA ASP A 56 -3.91 -6.78 11.12
C ASP A 56 -2.74 -5.95 10.58
N GLY A 57 -3.01 -5.23 9.49
CA GLY A 57 -2.06 -4.32 8.85
C GLY A 57 -0.93 -4.99 8.04
N ARG A 58 -0.99 -6.32 7.76
CA ARG A 58 0.00 -6.98 6.91
C ARG A 58 -0.47 -8.29 6.31
N VAL A 59 0.10 -8.64 5.17
CA VAL A 59 -0.10 -9.92 4.49
C VAL A 59 1.26 -10.54 4.19
N SER A 60 1.44 -11.81 4.56
CA SER A 60 2.65 -12.57 4.24
C SER A 60 2.35 -13.58 3.13
N PHE A 61 3.35 -13.82 2.29
CA PHE A 61 3.24 -14.70 1.14
C PHE A 61 4.59 -15.32 0.81
N SER A 62 4.55 -16.46 0.13
CA SER A 62 5.74 -17.17 -0.29
C SER A 62 6.13 -16.81 -1.72
N GLY A 63 7.42 -16.53 -1.95
CA GLY A 63 7.93 -16.22 -3.28
C GLY A 63 9.42 -16.44 -3.41
N ASP A 64 9.90 -16.45 -4.64
CA ASP A 64 11.31 -16.53 -4.98
C ASP A 64 11.97 -15.15 -5.08
N ARG A 65 13.16 -15.08 -5.65
CA ARG A 65 13.89 -13.82 -5.87
C ARG A 65 13.14 -12.88 -6.80
N ASP A 66 12.47 -13.41 -7.82
CA ASP A 66 11.65 -12.62 -8.75
C ASP A 66 10.44 -12.02 -8.04
N ALA A 67 9.87 -12.71 -7.04
CA ALA A 67 8.76 -12.21 -6.26
C ALA A 67 9.10 -10.93 -5.48
N VAL A 68 10.35 -10.76 -5.03
CA VAL A 68 10.77 -9.52 -4.35
C VAL A 68 10.70 -8.33 -5.31
N ALA A 69 11.25 -8.48 -6.52
CA ALA A 69 11.21 -7.42 -7.54
C ALA A 69 9.77 -7.14 -7.98
N ARG A 70 9.02 -8.19 -8.38
CA ARG A 70 7.64 -8.04 -8.85
C ARG A 70 6.71 -7.46 -7.79
N ALA A 71 6.83 -7.87 -6.52
CA ALA A 71 6.01 -7.32 -5.45
C ALA A 71 6.28 -5.83 -5.22
N ASN A 72 7.55 -5.38 -5.25
CA ASN A 72 7.89 -3.97 -5.14
C ASN A 72 7.37 -3.13 -6.31
N ILE A 73 7.39 -3.66 -7.54
CA ILE A 73 6.94 -2.95 -8.74
C ILE A 73 5.41 -2.94 -8.85
N PHE A 74 4.72 -4.03 -8.55
CA PHE A 74 3.30 -4.19 -8.87
C PHE A 74 2.34 -3.90 -7.72
N LEU A 75 2.74 -4.08 -6.43
CA LEU A 75 1.81 -3.89 -5.32
C LEU A 75 1.45 -2.42 -5.11
N ARG A 76 0.15 -2.12 -5.28
CA ARG A 76 -0.41 -0.76 -5.19
C ARG A 76 -0.74 -0.36 -3.77
N THR A 77 -1.25 -1.32 -2.96
CA THR A 77 -1.81 -1.03 -1.63
C THR A 77 -0.84 -1.36 -0.48
N ALA A 78 0.27 -2.02 -0.78
CA ALA A 78 1.34 -2.23 0.18
C ALA A 78 2.09 -0.93 0.53
N GLU A 79 2.61 -0.87 1.74
CA GLU A 79 3.55 0.19 2.16
C GLU A 79 5.00 -0.17 1.79
N ARG A 80 5.32 -1.46 1.86
CA ARG A 80 6.65 -2.04 1.63
C ARG A 80 6.56 -3.50 1.28
N VAL A 81 7.68 -4.03 0.80
CA VAL A 81 7.94 -5.47 0.71
C VAL A 81 9.12 -5.79 1.61
N LEU A 82 8.92 -6.68 2.55
CA LEU A 82 9.91 -7.08 3.54
C LEU A 82 10.26 -8.55 3.36
N ILE A 83 11.55 -8.88 3.39
CA ILE A 83 12.04 -10.27 3.39
C ILE A 83 12.14 -10.71 4.85
N SER A 84 11.38 -11.72 5.25
CA SER A 84 11.42 -12.27 6.60
C SER A 84 12.68 -13.11 6.79
N VAL A 85 13.53 -12.71 7.73
CA VAL A 85 14.77 -13.43 8.08
C VAL A 85 14.48 -14.52 9.09
N GLY A 86 13.61 -14.23 10.08
CA GLY A 86 13.18 -15.22 11.05
C GLY A 86 12.19 -14.68 12.07
N GLU A 87 11.61 -15.62 12.83
CA GLU A 87 10.60 -15.35 13.86
C GLU A 87 10.90 -16.18 15.12
N PHE A 88 10.66 -15.61 16.31
CA PHE A 88 10.83 -16.25 17.59
C PHE A 88 10.07 -15.51 18.70
N GLU A 89 9.96 -16.11 19.89
CA GLU A 89 9.44 -15.41 21.07
C GLU A 89 10.56 -14.76 21.87
N ALA A 90 10.32 -13.57 22.43
CA ALA A 90 11.19 -12.91 23.36
C ALA A 90 10.41 -12.04 24.36
N ARG A 91 10.64 -12.28 25.63
CA ARG A 91 10.04 -11.55 26.77
C ARG A 91 11.05 -10.74 27.55
N THR A 92 12.35 -11.00 27.31
CA THR A 92 13.49 -10.31 27.90
C THR A 92 14.44 -9.85 26.81
N PHE A 93 15.26 -8.85 27.11
CA PHE A 93 16.29 -8.38 26.19
C PHE A 93 17.37 -9.42 25.90
N GLU A 94 17.63 -10.34 26.83
CA GLU A 94 18.54 -11.45 26.60
C GLU A 94 17.96 -12.44 25.58
N GLU A 95 16.68 -12.81 25.70
CA GLU A 95 15.99 -13.66 24.71
C GLU A 95 15.96 -13.00 23.33
N LEU A 96 15.71 -11.69 23.27
CA LEU A 96 15.76 -10.91 22.03
C LEU A 96 17.17 -10.97 21.41
N PHE A 97 18.21 -10.75 22.21
CA PHE A 97 19.59 -10.78 21.75
C PHE A 97 19.96 -12.16 21.19
N GLN A 98 19.69 -13.23 21.93
CA GLN A 98 20.00 -14.59 21.51
C GLN A 98 19.20 -15.02 20.26
N GLY A 99 17.92 -14.67 20.21
CA GLY A 99 17.07 -14.94 19.04
C GLY A 99 17.59 -14.26 17.78
N ILE A 100 17.95 -12.99 17.86
CA ILE A 100 18.51 -12.25 16.71
C ILE A 100 19.90 -12.76 16.33
N LYS A 101 20.76 -13.08 17.30
CA LYS A 101 22.10 -13.63 17.06
C LYS A 101 22.05 -15.00 16.36
N ALA A 102 21.02 -15.80 16.63
CA ALA A 102 20.84 -17.12 16.04
C ALA A 102 20.43 -17.08 14.54
N LEU A 103 19.95 -15.94 14.04
CA LEU A 103 19.56 -15.80 12.64
C LEU A 103 20.79 -15.84 11.69
N PRO A 104 20.65 -16.37 10.46
CA PRO A 104 21.75 -16.54 9.52
C PRO A 104 22.05 -15.25 8.74
N TRP A 105 22.47 -14.20 9.42
CA TRP A 105 22.70 -12.89 8.84
C TRP A 105 23.70 -12.88 7.69
N GLU A 106 24.70 -13.77 7.74
CA GLU A 106 25.73 -13.95 6.69
C GLU A 106 25.17 -14.42 5.35
N GLU A 107 23.97 -14.99 5.32
CA GLU A 107 23.29 -15.38 4.08
C GLU A 107 22.62 -14.19 3.40
N TYR A 108 22.34 -13.12 4.15
CA TYR A 108 21.63 -11.92 3.67
C TYR A 108 22.56 -10.71 3.48
N ILE A 109 23.52 -10.53 4.38
CA ILE A 109 24.35 -9.32 4.47
C ILE A 109 25.79 -9.68 4.19
N PRO A 110 26.41 -9.20 3.11
CA PRO A 110 27.83 -9.45 2.82
C PRO A 110 28.74 -8.73 3.82
N LYS A 111 30.02 -9.14 3.84
CA LYS A 111 31.03 -8.64 4.80
C LYS A 111 31.17 -7.12 4.85
N ASN A 112 30.98 -6.44 3.72
CA ASN A 112 31.05 -4.99 3.58
C ASN A 112 29.68 -4.29 3.63
N GLY A 113 28.58 -5.04 3.79
CA GLY A 113 27.24 -4.51 3.80
C GLY A 113 27.01 -3.52 4.94
N LYS A 114 26.34 -2.40 4.64
CA LYS A 114 25.92 -1.41 5.63
C LYS A 114 24.57 -1.81 6.22
N PHE A 115 24.52 -2.18 7.48
CA PHE A 115 23.31 -2.67 8.12
C PHE A 115 22.96 -1.93 9.40
N TRP A 116 21.68 -1.72 9.62
CA TRP A 116 21.15 -1.11 10.85
C TRP A 116 19.67 -1.47 11.05
N VAL A 117 19.20 -1.35 12.29
CA VAL A 117 17.77 -1.50 12.59
C VAL A 117 17.07 -0.17 12.33
N LYS A 118 16.43 -0.05 11.17
CA LYS A 118 15.76 1.18 10.71
C LYS A 118 14.51 1.52 11.52
N LYS A 119 13.77 0.48 11.95
CA LYS A 119 12.54 0.64 12.73
C LYS A 119 12.30 -0.58 13.60
N ALA A 120 11.95 -0.35 14.85
CA ALA A 120 11.36 -1.33 15.74
C ALA A 120 9.94 -0.89 16.11
N GLY A 121 9.04 -1.86 16.28
CA GLY A 121 7.68 -1.64 16.76
C GLY A 121 7.31 -2.71 17.76
N SER A 122 6.62 -2.35 18.84
CA SER A 122 6.17 -3.29 19.85
C SER A 122 4.73 -3.01 20.25
N VAL A 123 3.90 -4.05 20.24
CA VAL A 123 2.48 -3.97 20.59
C VAL A 123 2.12 -5.09 21.56
N LYS A 124 1.51 -4.76 22.69
CA LYS A 124 1.04 -5.73 23.70
C LYS A 124 2.12 -6.73 24.12
N SER A 125 3.37 -6.29 24.26
CA SER A 125 4.55 -7.10 24.55
C SER A 125 5.28 -6.58 25.76
N LYS A 126 6.09 -7.43 26.42
CA LYS A 126 6.92 -7.04 27.56
C LYS A 126 8.05 -6.11 27.17
N LEU A 127 8.64 -6.32 26.00
CA LEU A 127 9.63 -5.42 25.43
C LEU A 127 8.91 -4.27 24.71
N PHE A 128 8.97 -3.05 25.23
CA PHE A 128 8.25 -1.88 24.68
C PHE A 128 9.16 -0.72 24.27
N SER A 129 10.40 -0.64 24.79
CA SER A 129 11.35 0.39 24.39
C SER A 129 11.91 0.11 23.00
N THR A 130 11.45 0.87 22.00
CA THR A 130 11.87 0.67 20.60
C THR A 130 13.36 0.99 20.39
N SER A 131 13.92 1.96 21.13
CA SER A 131 15.34 2.31 21.07
C SER A 131 16.23 1.18 21.61
N ASP A 132 15.81 0.55 22.74
CA ASP A 132 16.58 -0.56 23.32
C ASP A 132 16.51 -1.80 22.43
N ILE A 133 15.32 -2.10 21.87
CA ILE A 133 15.15 -3.17 20.89
C ILE A 133 16.11 -2.95 19.70
N GLN A 134 16.19 -1.72 19.15
CA GLN A 134 17.09 -1.40 18.02
C GLN A 134 18.56 -1.61 18.40
N SER A 135 18.97 -1.10 19.57
CA SER A 135 20.37 -1.16 20.03
C SER A 135 20.82 -2.60 20.29
N ILE A 136 19.99 -3.38 20.99
CA ILE A 136 20.26 -4.79 21.31
C ILE A 136 20.28 -5.63 20.04
N ALA A 137 19.36 -5.40 19.14
CA ALA A 137 19.32 -6.10 17.87
C ALA A 137 20.54 -5.80 16.99
N LYS A 138 20.96 -4.53 16.87
CA LYS A 138 22.19 -4.18 16.14
C LYS A 138 23.41 -4.88 16.76
N LYS A 139 23.52 -4.91 18.09
CA LYS A 139 24.61 -5.61 18.78
C LYS A 139 24.62 -7.11 18.48
N ALA A 140 23.46 -7.76 18.53
CA ALA A 140 23.33 -9.19 18.25
C ALA A 140 23.72 -9.54 16.80
N MET A 141 23.34 -8.70 15.84
CA MET A 141 23.75 -8.82 14.44
C MET A 141 25.26 -8.67 14.27
N VAL A 142 25.86 -7.66 14.91
CA VAL A 142 27.30 -7.43 14.90
C VAL A 142 28.04 -8.65 15.46
N ASP A 143 27.63 -9.18 16.61
CA ASP A 143 28.24 -10.36 17.22
C ASP A 143 28.18 -11.57 16.27
N ARG A 144 27.02 -11.86 15.67
CA ARG A 144 26.87 -12.97 14.72
C ARG A 144 27.77 -12.82 13.50
N LEU A 145 27.73 -11.66 12.87
CA LEU A 145 28.50 -11.39 11.65
C LEU A 145 30.01 -11.35 11.94
N SER A 146 30.42 -10.85 13.13
CA SER A 146 31.82 -10.87 13.56
C SER A 146 32.35 -12.30 13.69
N GLU A 147 31.56 -13.19 14.30
CA GLU A 147 31.92 -14.62 14.44
C GLU A 147 32.03 -15.28 13.05
N LYS A 148 31.13 -14.98 12.13
CA LYS A 148 31.09 -15.60 10.82
C LYS A 148 32.16 -15.10 9.86
N TYR A 149 32.42 -13.79 9.87
CA TYR A 149 33.36 -13.15 8.95
C TYR A 149 34.79 -13.01 9.52
N GLY A 150 34.99 -13.31 10.81
CA GLY A 150 36.26 -13.16 11.47
C GLY A 150 36.77 -11.72 11.53
N ILE A 151 35.86 -10.75 11.70
CA ILE A 151 36.16 -9.32 11.77
C ILE A 151 35.49 -8.67 12.97
N THR A 152 36.10 -7.62 13.53
CA THR A 152 35.55 -6.84 14.64
C THR A 152 35.08 -5.46 14.22
N VAL A 153 35.55 -4.98 13.07
CA VAL A 153 35.16 -3.69 12.49
C VAL A 153 34.59 -3.93 11.09
N PHE A 154 33.37 -3.50 10.86
CA PHE A 154 32.71 -3.60 9.56
C PHE A 154 33.05 -2.36 8.73
N PRO A 155 33.47 -2.52 7.44
CA PRO A 155 33.76 -1.38 6.57
C PRO A 155 32.51 -0.50 6.32
N GLU A 156 31.34 -1.10 6.24
CA GLU A 156 30.05 -0.45 5.91
C GLU A 156 30.12 0.45 4.66
N ASP A 157 31.01 0.11 3.69
CA ASP A 157 31.21 0.79 2.43
C ASP A 157 30.44 0.18 1.26
N GLY A 158 29.75 -0.92 1.50
CA GLY A 158 28.89 -1.61 0.56
C GLY A 158 27.43 -1.13 0.63
N GLU A 159 26.55 -1.94 0.06
CA GLU A 159 25.12 -1.62 -0.05
C GLU A 159 24.37 -1.64 1.29
N ALA A 160 23.26 -0.94 1.32
CA ALA A 160 22.43 -0.74 2.51
C ALA A 160 21.49 -1.92 2.76
N TYR A 161 21.49 -2.45 3.98
CA TYR A 161 20.62 -3.55 4.45
C TYR A 161 19.81 -3.10 5.67
N PRO A 162 18.76 -2.31 5.48
CA PRO A 162 17.93 -1.82 6.58
C PRO A 162 17.05 -2.94 7.15
N VAL A 163 17.09 -3.13 8.46
CA VAL A 163 16.34 -4.16 9.19
C VAL A 163 15.11 -3.52 9.87
N ARG A 164 14.02 -4.26 9.91
CA ARG A 164 12.82 -3.92 10.67
C ARG A 164 12.47 -5.05 11.64
N ILE A 165 12.06 -4.67 12.83
CA ILE A 165 11.67 -5.60 13.89
C ILE A 165 10.25 -5.26 14.33
N PHE A 166 9.40 -6.28 14.38
CA PHE A 166 8.05 -6.16 14.89
C PHE A 166 7.87 -7.14 16.05
N ILE A 167 7.40 -6.65 17.19
CA ILE A 167 7.06 -7.48 18.34
C ILE A 167 5.56 -7.33 18.59
N ASN A 168 4.84 -8.42 18.57
CA ASN A 168 3.41 -8.44 18.85
C ASN A 168 3.08 -9.60 19.79
N LYS A 169 2.61 -9.31 20.99
CA LYS A 169 2.35 -10.32 22.03
C LYS A 169 3.57 -11.21 22.29
N ASP A 170 4.74 -10.58 22.47
CA ASP A 170 6.04 -11.18 22.69
C ASP A 170 6.60 -12.02 21.52
N HIS A 171 5.88 -12.13 20.39
CA HIS A 171 6.35 -12.75 19.16
C HIS A 171 7.13 -11.72 18.33
N VAL A 172 8.38 -12.02 18.01
CA VAL A 172 9.33 -11.18 17.28
C VAL A 172 9.39 -11.64 15.84
N SER A 173 9.17 -10.72 14.89
CA SER A 173 9.41 -10.93 13.47
C SER A 173 10.54 -10.00 13.02
N VAL A 174 11.55 -10.54 12.37
CA VAL A 174 12.75 -9.83 11.92
C VAL A 174 12.81 -9.86 10.39
N CYS A 175 12.88 -8.68 9.78
CA CYS A 175 12.78 -8.56 8.33
C CYS A 175 13.84 -7.61 7.76
N LEU A 176 14.29 -7.86 6.52
CA LEU A 176 15.01 -6.90 5.69
C LEU A 176 14.02 -6.04 4.88
N ASP A 177 14.25 -4.74 4.82
CA ASP A 177 13.44 -3.80 4.04
C ASP A 177 13.96 -3.70 2.61
N SER A 178 13.35 -4.44 1.66
CA SER A 178 13.75 -4.44 0.25
C SER A 178 13.37 -3.17 -0.48
N THR A 179 12.39 -2.42 0.04
CA THR A 179 11.75 -1.31 -0.67
C THR A 179 12.55 -0.01 -0.64
N GLY A 180 13.09 0.38 0.52
CA GLY A 180 13.76 1.67 0.71
C GLY A 180 12.80 2.79 1.09
N GLU A 181 12.42 3.69 0.17
CA GLU A 181 11.32 4.62 0.37
C GLU A 181 9.98 3.87 0.36
N SER A 182 8.96 4.39 1.06
CA SER A 182 7.65 3.73 1.11
C SER A 182 7.01 3.65 -0.28
N LEU A 183 6.30 2.54 -0.58
CA LEU A 183 5.71 2.31 -1.89
C LEU A 183 4.67 3.36 -2.31
N HIS A 184 4.02 4.03 -1.34
CA HIS A 184 3.11 5.13 -1.69
C HIS A 184 3.82 6.26 -2.45
N LYS A 185 5.11 6.47 -2.24
CA LYS A 185 5.89 7.45 -3.01
C LYS A 185 6.18 6.90 -4.41
N ARG A 186 5.22 7.08 -5.32
CA ARG A 186 5.31 6.58 -6.72
C ARG A 186 6.35 7.31 -7.58
N GLY A 187 6.75 8.51 -7.16
CA GLY A 187 7.68 9.36 -7.90
C GLY A 187 7.02 10.51 -8.68
N TYR A 188 5.73 10.44 -8.97
CA TYR A 188 5.05 11.49 -9.75
C TYR A 188 4.80 12.79 -8.98
N ARG A 189 4.73 12.75 -7.64
CA ARG A 189 4.50 13.93 -6.81
C ARG A 189 5.81 14.60 -6.44
N LYS A 190 6.14 15.69 -7.12
CA LYS A 190 7.38 16.48 -6.87
C LYS A 190 7.21 17.57 -5.81
N LYS A 191 6.01 18.15 -5.70
CA LYS A 191 5.68 19.16 -4.68
C LYS A 191 4.70 18.55 -3.68
N GLN A 192 5.02 18.66 -2.40
CA GLN A 192 4.12 18.27 -1.32
C GLN A 192 3.30 19.49 -0.94
N GLY A 193 1.99 19.45 -1.18
CA GLY A 193 1.03 20.33 -0.53
C GLY A 193 0.78 19.88 0.92
N GLU A 194 -0.07 20.58 1.66
CA GLU A 194 -0.46 20.19 3.02
C GLU A 194 -1.10 18.79 3.03
N ALA A 195 -0.38 17.82 3.60
CA ALA A 195 -0.81 16.43 3.90
C ALA A 195 -1.79 15.78 2.89
N PRO A 196 -1.39 15.55 1.63
CA PRO A 196 -2.24 14.87 0.68
C PRO A 196 -2.46 13.40 1.08
N MET A 197 -3.55 12.79 0.56
CA MET A 197 -3.79 11.35 0.73
C MET A 197 -2.60 10.54 0.18
N ALA A 198 -2.22 9.48 0.90
CA ALA A 198 -1.20 8.55 0.42
C ALA A 198 -1.71 7.79 -0.82
N GLU A 199 -0.84 7.62 -1.81
CA GLU A 199 -1.16 7.02 -3.11
C GLU A 199 -1.66 5.57 -2.96
N ASN A 200 -1.07 4.78 -2.06
CA ASN A 200 -1.50 3.41 -1.78
C ASN A 200 -2.91 3.35 -1.15
N LEU A 201 -3.29 4.36 -0.37
CA LEU A 201 -4.66 4.47 0.13
C LEU A 201 -5.62 4.86 -1.00
N ALA A 202 -5.26 5.82 -1.86
CA ALA A 202 -6.06 6.20 -3.01
C ALA A 202 -6.30 5.02 -3.96
N ALA A 203 -5.24 4.26 -4.29
CA ALA A 203 -5.36 3.03 -5.07
C ALA A 203 -6.32 2.02 -4.41
N ALA A 204 -6.26 1.88 -3.08
CA ALA A 204 -7.14 0.97 -2.37
C ALA A 204 -8.62 1.39 -2.44
N LEU A 205 -8.92 2.68 -2.42
CA LEU A 205 -10.31 3.17 -2.58
C LEU A 205 -10.88 2.78 -3.94
N ILE A 206 -10.07 2.90 -5.00
CA ILE A 206 -10.46 2.46 -6.34
C ILE A 206 -10.68 0.94 -6.38
N LEU A 207 -9.71 0.15 -5.88
CA LEU A 207 -9.77 -1.31 -5.88
C LEU A 207 -10.88 -1.89 -4.97
N LEU A 208 -11.36 -1.12 -4.01
CA LEU A 208 -12.53 -1.46 -3.17
C LEU A 208 -13.86 -1.16 -3.84
N SER A 209 -13.87 -0.36 -4.90
CA SER A 209 -15.04 -0.08 -5.71
C SER A 209 -15.15 -1.06 -6.88
N PRO A 210 -16.33 -1.25 -7.48
CA PRO A 210 -16.49 -2.01 -8.72
C PRO A 210 -16.22 -1.15 -9.96
N TRP A 211 -15.65 0.05 -9.81
CA TRP A 211 -15.30 0.91 -10.94
C TRP A 211 -14.31 0.18 -11.87
N LYS A 212 -14.50 0.41 -13.15
CA LYS A 212 -13.62 -0.01 -14.24
C LYS A 212 -13.50 1.12 -15.26
N MET A 213 -12.51 1.03 -16.10
CA MET A 213 -12.14 2.01 -17.10
C MET A 213 -13.26 2.41 -18.07
N ASP A 214 -14.16 1.50 -18.39
CA ASP A 214 -15.32 1.71 -19.25
C ASP A 214 -16.45 2.49 -18.56
N ARG A 215 -16.20 3.02 -17.35
CA ARG A 215 -17.19 3.73 -16.54
C ARG A 215 -16.66 5.10 -16.14
N ILE A 216 -17.56 6.07 -16.11
CA ILE A 216 -17.28 7.43 -15.67
C ILE A 216 -16.78 7.42 -14.22
N LEU A 217 -15.69 8.13 -13.95
CA LEU A 217 -15.18 8.41 -12.61
C LEU A 217 -15.09 9.91 -12.38
N LEU A 218 -15.60 10.36 -11.24
CA LEU A 218 -15.55 11.76 -10.86
C LEU A 218 -15.12 11.92 -9.40
N ASP A 219 -14.20 12.87 -9.14
CA ASP A 219 -13.85 13.32 -7.80
C ASP A 219 -14.10 14.82 -7.66
N PRO A 220 -15.18 15.24 -6.96
CA PRO A 220 -15.54 16.66 -6.82
C PRO A 220 -14.72 17.40 -5.76
N PHE A 221 -13.78 16.74 -5.09
CA PHE A 221 -12.81 17.29 -4.14
C PHE A 221 -11.43 16.74 -4.45
N CYS A 222 -11.00 16.80 -5.73
CA CYS A 222 -9.87 16.05 -6.22
C CYS A 222 -8.52 16.48 -5.62
N GLY A 223 -8.44 17.69 -5.09
CA GLY A 223 -7.20 18.22 -4.55
C GLY A 223 -6.06 18.12 -5.56
N SER A 224 -4.94 17.51 -5.16
CA SER A 224 -3.79 17.26 -6.05
C SER A 224 -3.95 16.08 -7.01
N GLY A 225 -5.17 15.56 -7.20
CA GLY A 225 -5.52 14.55 -8.21
C GLY A 225 -5.19 13.11 -7.84
N THR A 226 -4.80 12.81 -6.61
CA THR A 226 -4.24 11.49 -6.23
C THR A 226 -5.17 10.31 -6.57
N ILE A 227 -6.47 10.40 -6.24
CA ILE A 227 -7.45 9.32 -6.51
C ILE A 227 -7.56 9.08 -8.02
N LEU A 228 -7.65 10.13 -8.81
CA LEU A 228 -7.84 10.05 -10.26
C LEU A 228 -6.59 9.55 -10.98
N ILE A 229 -5.41 9.98 -10.53
CA ILE A 229 -4.12 9.51 -11.06
C ILE A 229 -3.96 8.00 -10.80
N GLU A 230 -4.20 7.54 -9.56
CA GLU A 230 -4.15 6.11 -9.24
C GLU A 230 -5.22 5.31 -10.01
N ALA A 231 -6.41 5.90 -10.24
CA ALA A 231 -7.45 5.27 -11.06
C ALA A 231 -7.00 5.11 -12.52
N ALA A 232 -6.43 6.16 -13.13
CA ALA A 232 -5.91 6.10 -14.50
C ALA A 232 -4.79 5.05 -14.61
N MET A 233 -3.82 5.04 -13.67
CA MET A 233 -2.77 4.02 -13.62
C MET A 233 -3.30 2.60 -13.46
N ILE A 234 -4.32 2.38 -12.61
CA ILE A 234 -4.98 1.09 -12.44
C ILE A 234 -5.65 0.68 -13.73
N GLY A 235 -6.34 1.60 -14.33
CA GLY A 235 -7.05 1.36 -15.54
C GLY A 235 -6.18 0.99 -16.72
N MET A 236 -5.02 1.60 -16.88
CA MET A 236 -3.99 1.26 -17.88
C MET A 236 -3.20 0.00 -17.54
N ASP A 237 -3.41 -0.62 -16.39
CA ASP A 237 -2.54 -1.67 -15.83
C ASP A 237 -1.06 -1.21 -15.66
N MET A 238 -0.84 0.10 -15.49
CA MET A 238 0.48 0.68 -15.26
C MET A 238 0.95 0.37 -13.84
N ALA A 239 2.06 -0.34 -13.69
CA ALA A 239 2.57 -0.72 -12.38
C ALA A 239 3.09 0.49 -11.58
N PRO A 240 2.75 0.62 -10.28
CA PRO A 240 3.06 1.82 -9.49
C PRO A 240 4.54 2.01 -9.17
N GLY A 241 5.34 0.96 -9.29
CA GLY A 241 6.77 0.96 -8.98
C GLY A 241 7.72 1.20 -10.16
N MET A 242 7.19 1.40 -11.39
CA MET A 242 8.02 1.49 -12.60
C MET A 242 9.00 2.67 -12.61
N ASN A 243 8.63 3.80 -12.00
CA ASN A 243 9.38 5.06 -12.10
C ASN A 243 10.10 5.41 -10.78
N ARG A 244 10.61 4.40 -10.08
CA ARG A 244 11.33 4.59 -8.82
C ARG A 244 12.40 3.52 -8.59
N GLU A 245 13.34 3.79 -7.70
CA GLU A 245 14.37 2.84 -7.26
C GLU A 245 13.95 2.10 -5.99
N PHE A 246 14.53 0.92 -5.78
CA PHE A 246 14.36 0.11 -4.58
C PHE A 246 15.71 -0.25 -3.96
N THR A 247 15.76 -0.35 -2.63
CA THR A 247 17.01 -0.68 -1.92
C THR A 247 17.58 -2.03 -2.37
N ALA A 248 16.71 -3.02 -2.61
CA ALA A 248 17.12 -4.37 -2.96
C ALA A 248 17.60 -4.53 -4.42
N GLU A 249 17.45 -3.55 -5.29
CA GLU A 249 18.04 -3.56 -6.63
C GLU A 249 19.57 -3.66 -6.61
N LYS A 250 20.17 -3.20 -5.49
CA LYS A 250 21.61 -3.20 -5.26
C LYS A 250 22.13 -4.45 -4.55
N TRP A 251 21.25 -5.40 -4.24
CA TRP A 251 21.61 -6.63 -3.50
C TRP A 251 21.94 -7.80 -4.45
N ASP A 252 22.89 -7.60 -5.33
CA ASP A 252 23.25 -8.57 -6.40
C ASP A 252 23.51 -10.00 -5.88
N SER A 253 24.04 -10.15 -4.66
CA SER A 253 24.26 -11.46 -4.03
C SER A 253 22.97 -12.14 -3.59
N LEU A 254 21.93 -11.38 -3.28
CA LEU A 254 20.65 -11.87 -2.75
C LEU A 254 19.58 -11.95 -3.85
N ILE A 255 19.51 -10.93 -4.71
CA ILE A 255 18.51 -10.80 -5.77
C ILE A 255 19.21 -10.41 -7.06
N ASP A 256 19.20 -11.30 -8.06
CA ASP A 256 19.79 -11.03 -9.37
C ASP A 256 19.13 -9.79 -10.02
N ARG A 257 19.94 -8.90 -10.58
CA ARG A 257 19.47 -7.75 -11.37
C ARG A 257 18.52 -8.14 -12.49
N LYS A 258 18.67 -9.31 -13.06
CA LYS A 258 17.75 -9.83 -14.07
C LYS A 258 16.32 -9.99 -13.56
N SER A 259 16.13 -10.24 -12.26
CA SER A 259 14.80 -10.29 -11.64
C SER A 259 14.09 -8.93 -11.73
N TRP A 260 14.85 -7.84 -11.52
CA TRP A 260 14.32 -6.48 -11.65
C TRP A 260 14.01 -6.12 -13.10
N TYR A 261 14.92 -6.42 -14.03
CA TYR A 261 14.69 -6.18 -15.47
C TYR A 261 13.45 -6.92 -15.96
N ARG A 262 13.33 -8.22 -15.67
CA ARG A 262 12.14 -9.01 -16.04
C ARG A 262 10.84 -8.41 -15.47
N ALA A 263 10.88 -7.91 -14.24
CA ALA A 263 9.69 -7.32 -13.61
C ALA A 263 9.33 -5.94 -14.23
N VAL A 264 10.32 -5.17 -14.68
CA VAL A 264 10.10 -3.92 -15.42
C VAL A 264 9.57 -4.21 -16.82
N ASP A 265 10.20 -5.14 -17.56
CA ASP A 265 9.74 -5.56 -18.90
C ASP A 265 8.28 -6.05 -18.82
N GLU A 266 7.94 -6.92 -17.83
CA GLU A 266 6.55 -7.36 -17.59
C GLU A 266 5.61 -6.16 -17.33
N ALA A 267 6.07 -5.17 -16.57
CA ALA A 267 5.27 -4.01 -16.24
C ALA A 267 5.01 -3.13 -17.48
N GLU A 268 6.00 -2.95 -18.36
CA GLU A 268 5.85 -2.23 -19.62
C GLU A 268 4.91 -2.95 -20.59
N GLU A 269 5.06 -4.27 -20.75
CA GLU A 269 4.21 -5.10 -21.61
C GLU A 269 2.73 -5.11 -21.17
N ARG A 270 2.46 -4.89 -19.88
CA ARG A 270 1.10 -4.87 -19.32
C ARG A 270 0.36 -3.57 -19.57
N ILE A 271 1.04 -2.49 -19.91
CA ILE A 271 0.39 -1.19 -20.12
C ILE A 271 -0.56 -1.27 -21.32
N LYS A 272 -1.82 -0.95 -21.05
CA LYS A 272 -2.89 -0.92 -22.06
C LYS A 272 -3.37 0.51 -22.22
N PRO A 273 -3.02 1.20 -23.31
CA PRO A 273 -3.61 2.51 -23.61
C PRO A 273 -5.10 2.33 -23.78
N ALA A 274 -5.89 3.22 -23.20
CA ALA A 274 -7.34 3.15 -23.35
C ALA A 274 -7.81 3.94 -24.55
N ALA A 275 -8.85 3.42 -25.20
CA ALA A 275 -9.46 4.07 -26.35
C ALA A 275 -10.47 5.15 -25.92
N GLU A 276 -11.18 4.96 -24.82
CA GLU A 276 -12.19 5.89 -24.30
C GLU A 276 -12.16 5.92 -22.78
N TRP A 277 -12.19 7.12 -22.21
CA TRP A 277 -12.16 7.37 -20.77
C TRP A 277 -13.03 8.56 -20.42
N ASP A 278 -13.58 8.52 -19.21
CA ASP A 278 -14.24 9.67 -18.63
C ASP A 278 -13.85 9.74 -17.15
N ILE A 279 -12.67 10.33 -16.89
CA ILE A 279 -12.14 10.56 -15.53
C ILE A 279 -12.08 12.08 -15.32
N GLN A 280 -12.84 12.60 -14.36
CA GLN A 280 -12.98 14.01 -14.10
C GLN A 280 -12.65 14.38 -12.66
N GLY A 281 -11.88 15.45 -12.49
CA GLY A 281 -11.52 16.01 -11.19
C GLY A 281 -11.93 17.46 -11.05
N TYR A 282 -12.64 17.78 -9.98
CA TYR A 282 -13.03 19.14 -9.66
C TYR A 282 -12.48 19.58 -8.33
N ASP A 283 -12.11 20.84 -8.23
CA ASP A 283 -11.77 21.52 -7.00
C ASP A 283 -12.05 23.02 -7.16
N ILE A 284 -12.23 23.73 -6.06
CA ILE A 284 -12.45 25.19 -6.06
C ILE A 284 -11.13 25.97 -6.06
N ASP A 285 -10.01 25.31 -5.76
CA ASP A 285 -8.69 25.93 -5.68
C ASP A 285 -7.90 25.70 -6.97
N PRO A 286 -7.71 26.77 -7.79
CA PRO A 286 -6.94 26.67 -9.03
C PRO A 286 -5.46 26.31 -8.81
N GLY A 287 -4.91 26.66 -7.64
CA GLY A 287 -3.53 26.33 -7.28
C GLY A 287 -3.32 24.82 -7.08
N VAL A 288 -4.28 24.19 -6.40
CA VAL A 288 -4.27 22.74 -6.20
C VAL A 288 -4.50 21.97 -7.51
N LEU A 289 -5.36 22.51 -8.40
CA LEU A 289 -5.59 21.94 -9.73
C LEU A 289 -4.36 22.04 -10.64
N LYS A 290 -3.57 23.09 -10.50
CA LYS A 290 -2.28 23.18 -11.19
C LYS A 290 -1.36 22.04 -10.74
N ALA A 291 -1.27 21.79 -9.43
CA ALA A 291 -0.48 20.67 -8.91
C ALA A 291 -1.04 19.32 -9.36
N ALA A 292 -2.37 19.16 -9.48
CA ALA A 292 -2.99 17.95 -9.98
C ALA A 292 -2.59 17.65 -11.44
N ARG A 293 -2.58 18.66 -12.30
CA ARG A 293 -2.15 18.53 -13.71
C ARG A 293 -0.66 18.17 -13.80
N GLU A 294 0.21 18.86 -13.03
CA GLU A 294 1.64 18.58 -12.98
C GLU A 294 1.90 17.12 -12.48
N ASN A 295 1.15 16.65 -11.49
CA ASN A 295 1.25 15.28 -10.98
C ASN A 295 0.78 14.25 -12.02
N ALA A 296 -0.33 14.50 -12.72
CA ALA A 296 -0.84 13.63 -13.78
C ALA A 296 0.13 13.55 -14.97
N GLU A 297 0.77 14.66 -15.34
CA GLU A 297 1.82 14.70 -16.36
C GLU A 297 3.04 13.87 -15.93
N ASN A 298 3.54 14.07 -14.70
CA ASN A 298 4.65 13.29 -14.17
C ASN A 298 4.34 11.78 -14.06
N ALA A 299 3.07 11.41 -13.85
CA ALA A 299 2.60 10.03 -13.83
C ALA A 299 2.37 9.45 -15.25
N GLY A 300 2.43 10.28 -16.30
CA GLY A 300 2.16 9.84 -17.68
C GLY A 300 0.69 9.56 -17.97
N VAL A 301 -0.24 10.19 -17.24
CA VAL A 301 -1.69 9.94 -17.36
C VAL A 301 -2.52 11.21 -17.57
N SER A 302 -1.88 12.33 -17.89
CA SER A 302 -2.54 13.64 -18.01
C SER A 302 -3.60 13.69 -19.11
N GLU A 303 -3.41 12.97 -20.22
CA GLU A 303 -4.38 12.91 -21.32
C GLU A 303 -5.68 12.19 -20.97
N TYR A 304 -5.68 11.41 -19.89
CA TYR A 304 -6.82 10.61 -19.46
C TYR A 304 -7.65 11.25 -18.35
N ILE A 305 -7.25 12.42 -17.85
CA ILE A 305 -7.92 13.06 -16.71
C ILE A 305 -8.24 14.51 -17.04
N HIS A 306 -9.53 14.84 -16.96
CA HIS A 306 -9.99 16.23 -17.10
C HIS A 306 -10.07 16.91 -15.73
N PHE A 307 -9.25 17.95 -15.50
CA PHE A 307 -9.29 18.76 -14.29
C PHE A 307 -9.94 20.12 -14.54
N GLN A 308 -10.95 20.47 -13.75
CA GLN A 308 -11.70 21.72 -13.88
C GLN A 308 -11.90 22.42 -12.54
N GLU A 309 -11.73 23.75 -12.52
CA GLU A 309 -12.17 24.57 -11.39
C GLU A 309 -13.70 24.58 -11.35
N ARG A 310 -14.26 23.94 -10.30
CA ARG A 310 -15.69 23.79 -10.16
C ARG A 310 -16.07 23.51 -8.72
N ALA A 311 -17.07 24.23 -8.21
CA ALA A 311 -17.61 23.97 -6.89
C ALA A 311 -18.51 22.72 -6.92
N VAL A 312 -18.56 21.99 -5.79
CA VAL A 312 -19.39 20.78 -5.66
C VAL A 312 -20.88 21.06 -5.86
N LYS A 313 -21.39 22.25 -5.52
CA LYS A 313 -22.76 22.68 -5.78
C LYS A 313 -23.15 22.72 -7.26
N ASP A 314 -22.16 22.84 -8.15
CA ASP A 314 -22.32 22.89 -9.60
C ASP A 314 -22.05 21.53 -10.26
N LEU A 315 -21.88 20.48 -9.47
CA LEU A 315 -21.64 19.12 -9.94
C LEU A 315 -22.81 18.64 -10.81
N SER A 316 -22.52 18.26 -12.04
CA SER A 316 -23.49 17.67 -12.96
C SER A 316 -22.77 16.82 -14.00
N HIS A 317 -23.43 15.78 -14.49
CA HIS A 317 -22.95 14.95 -15.58
C HIS A 317 -24.10 14.36 -16.37
N ALA A 318 -23.97 14.30 -17.71
CA ALA A 318 -25.03 13.75 -18.59
C ALA A 318 -25.00 12.21 -18.67
N GLY A 319 -23.85 11.60 -18.41
CA GLY A 319 -23.66 10.15 -18.47
C GLY A 319 -24.33 9.43 -17.30
N LYS A 320 -24.66 8.16 -17.54
CA LYS A 320 -25.31 7.27 -16.55
C LYS A 320 -24.34 6.27 -15.96
N TYR A 321 -24.70 5.75 -14.78
CA TYR A 321 -23.98 4.66 -14.11
C TYR A 321 -22.53 5.02 -13.75
N GLY A 322 -22.21 6.28 -13.52
CA GLY A 322 -20.90 6.77 -13.10
C GLY A 322 -20.58 6.46 -11.63
N PHE A 323 -19.36 6.77 -11.26
CA PHE A 323 -18.86 6.66 -9.90
C PHE A 323 -18.33 8.01 -9.42
N ILE A 324 -18.73 8.42 -8.23
CA ILE A 324 -18.05 9.44 -7.46
C ILE A 324 -17.17 8.68 -6.45
N ILE A 325 -15.84 8.84 -6.53
CA ILE A 325 -14.90 8.31 -5.53
C ILE A 325 -14.08 9.49 -5.01
N THR A 326 -14.26 9.82 -3.73
CA THR A 326 -13.81 11.11 -3.23
C THR A 326 -13.33 11.07 -1.79
N ASN A 327 -12.45 12.01 -1.45
CA ASN A 327 -11.97 12.32 -0.12
C ASN A 327 -12.31 13.77 0.23
N PRO A 328 -13.57 14.07 0.59
CA PRO A 328 -13.97 15.42 0.95
C PRO A 328 -13.15 15.94 2.13
N PRO A 329 -13.06 17.25 2.34
CA PRO A 329 -12.38 17.81 3.50
C PRO A 329 -13.00 17.33 4.80
N TYR A 330 -12.16 17.09 5.83
CA TYR A 330 -12.56 16.75 7.20
C TYR A 330 -11.47 17.13 8.20
N GLY A 331 -11.84 17.23 9.50
CA GLY A 331 -10.93 17.61 10.56
C GLY A 331 -10.48 19.07 10.47
N GLU A 332 -9.24 19.36 10.80
CA GLU A 332 -8.68 20.72 10.87
C GLU A 332 -8.50 21.42 9.50
N ARG A 333 -8.90 20.80 8.42
CA ARG A 333 -8.68 21.29 7.04
C ARG A 333 -9.65 22.38 6.59
N ILE A 334 -10.74 22.60 7.32
CA ILE A 334 -11.69 23.69 7.07
C ILE A 334 -11.93 24.45 8.37
N GLY A 335 -11.87 25.76 8.31
CA GLY A 335 -11.88 26.66 9.46
C GLY A 335 -13.14 26.67 10.32
N ASP A 336 -14.29 26.11 9.86
CA ASP A 336 -15.49 25.99 10.65
C ASP A 336 -16.37 24.75 10.26
N ASP A 337 -17.12 24.26 11.24
CA ASP A 337 -18.06 23.14 11.06
C ASP A 337 -19.21 23.46 10.09
N ALA A 338 -19.56 24.74 9.93
CA ALA A 338 -20.65 25.17 9.05
C ALA A 338 -20.30 25.00 7.57
N SER A 339 -19.09 25.42 7.18
CA SER A 339 -18.57 25.25 5.82
C SER A 339 -18.40 23.78 5.45
N LEU A 340 -17.89 22.98 6.39
CA LEU A 340 -17.77 21.53 6.22
C LEU A 340 -19.14 20.89 5.96
N LYS A 341 -20.10 21.19 6.80
CA LYS A 341 -21.48 20.70 6.70
C LYS A 341 -22.15 21.13 5.39
N SER A 342 -21.89 22.36 4.89
CA SER A 342 -22.39 22.85 3.62
C SER A 342 -21.85 22.01 2.47
N ALA A 343 -20.55 21.76 2.42
CA ALA A 343 -19.91 20.98 1.36
C ALA A 343 -20.48 19.56 1.24
N TYR A 344 -20.72 18.88 2.38
CA TYR A 344 -21.35 17.55 2.38
C TYR A 344 -22.82 17.58 1.98
N ARG A 345 -23.57 18.60 2.35
CA ARG A 345 -24.97 18.77 1.90
C ARG A 345 -25.05 19.03 0.41
N GLU A 346 -24.24 19.94 -0.10
CA GLU A 346 -24.13 20.23 -1.52
C GLU A 346 -23.76 18.98 -2.31
N LEU A 347 -22.80 18.17 -1.83
CA LEU A 347 -22.49 16.88 -2.42
C LEU A 347 -23.72 15.96 -2.46
N GLY A 348 -24.44 15.85 -1.34
CA GLY A 348 -25.66 15.03 -1.26
C GLY A 348 -26.76 15.47 -2.20
N GLU A 349 -27.00 16.80 -2.30
CA GLU A 349 -28.00 17.40 -3.19
C GLU A 349 -27.67 17.14 -4.66
N GLN A 350 -26.40 17.25 -5.07
CA GLN A 350 -26.01 16.99 -6.45
C GLN A 350 -26.00 15.48 -6.75
N TYR A 351 -25.50 14.66 -5.82
CA TYR A 351 -25.53 13.21 -5.96
C TYR A 351 -26.97 12.68 -6.14
N ALA A 352 -27.94 13.24 -5.41
CA ALA A 352 -29.36 12.87 -5.56
C ALA A 352 -29.94 13.13 -6.95
N LYS A 353 -29.32 14.02 -7.75
CA LYS A 353 -29.72 14.31 -9.15
C LYS A 353 -29.10 13.33 -10.13
N LEU A 354 -28.13 12.52 -9.72
CA LEU A 354 -27.42 11.55 -10.54
C LEU A 354 -28.01 10.14 -10.32
N ASP A 355 -29.21 9.91 -10.84
CA ASP A 355 -30.07 8.74 -10.55
C ASP A 355 -29.41 7.37 -10.61
N SER A 356 -28.38 7.21 -11.43
CA SER A 356 -27.74 5.90 -11.67
C SER A 356 -26.30 5.83 -11.16
N TRP A 357 -25.86 6.83 -10.41
CA TRP A 357 -24.49 6.90 -9.94
C TRP A 357 -24.29 6.23 -8.59
N SER A 358 -23.06 5.77 -8.35
CA SER A 358 -22.62 5.31 -7.03
C SER A 358 -21.68 6.34 -6.38
N LEU A 359 -21.80 6.53 -5.08
CA LEU A 359 -20.91 7.41 -4.32
C LEU A 359 -20.08 6.58 -3.34
N TYR A 360 -18.77 6.74 -3.42
CA TYR A 360 -17.75 6.16 -2.56
C TYR A 360 -16.98 7.28 -1.88
N MET A 361 -17.09 7.42 -0.56
CA MET A 361 -16.54 8.56 0.15
C MET A 361 -15.76 8.13 1.38
N ILE A 362 -14.48 8.54 1.49
CA ILE A 362 -13.69 8.35 2.69
C ILE A 362 -13.69 9.61 3.55
N THR A 363 -14.07 9.49 4.82
CA THR A 363 -14.10 10.63 5.73
C THR A 363 -14.06 10.20 7.21
N SER A 364 -13.60 11.10 8.07
CA SER A 364 -13.77 10.99 9.53
C SER A 364 -14.96 11.81 10.06
N TYR A 365 -15.68 12.54 9.19
CA TYR A 365 -16.82 13.36 9.59
C TYR A 365 -18.01 12.49 10.02
N GLU A 366 -18.43 12.60 11.27
CA GLU A 366 -19.44 11.70 11.85
C GLU A 366 -20.85 11.93 11.27
N ASP A 367 -21.19 13.17 10.93
CA ASP A 367 -22.51 13.53 10.35
C ASP A 367 -22.57 13.34 8.81
N ALA A 368 -21.58 12.69 8.19
CA ALA A 368 -21.49 12.54 6.74
C ALA A 368 -22.76 11.95 6.12
N GLU A 369 -23.29 10.83 6.61
CA GLU A 369 -24.52 10.19 6.10
C GLU A 369 -25.73 11.13 6.22
N LYS A 370 -25.83 11.85 7.31
CA LYS A 370 -26.93 12.81 7.56
C LYS A 370 -26.87 13.98 6.57
N CYS A 371 -25.67 14.48 6.28
CA CYS A 371 -25.48 15.58 5.34
C CYS A 371 -25.71 15.14 3.89
N ILE A 372 -25.31 13.93 3.52
CA ILE A 372 -25.63 13.33 2.22
C ILE A 372 -27.14 13.08 2.04
N GLY A 373 -27.90 13.01 3.14
CA GLY A 373 -29.35 12.78 3.11
C GLY A 373 -29.76 11.32 2.86
N ARG A 374 -28.80 10.39 2.86
CA ARG A 374 -29.01 8.96 2.67
C ARG A 374 -28.08 8.17 3.59
N LYS A 375 -28.56 7.06 4.13
CA LYS A 375 -27.73 6.09 4.84
C LYS A 375 -26.91 5.29 3.83
N ALA A 376 -25.65 5.06 4.15
CA ALA A 376 -24.77 4.23 3.30
C ALA A 376 -25.23 2.75 3.31
N ASP A 377 -25.16 2.11 2.15
CA ASP A 377 -25.47 0.69 2.00
C ASP A 377 -24.43 -0.17 2.74
N LYS A 378 -23.18 0.28 2.72
CA LYS A 378 -22.04 -0.35 3.41
C LYS A 378 -21.06 0.72 3.89
N ASN A 379 -20.30 0.41 4.93
CA ASN A 379 -19.12 1.18 5.26
C ASN A 379 -17.98 0.27 5.74
N ARG A 380 -16.76 0.76 5.56
CA ARG A 380 -15.52 0.09 5.99
C ARG A 380 -14.67 1.05 6.81
N LYS A 381 -14.19 0.57 7.96
CA LYS A 381 -13.21 1.33 8.77
C LYS A 381 -11.84 1.21 8.11
N ILE A 382 -11.23 2.36 7.81
CA ILE A 382 -9.88 2.47 7.26
C ILE A 382 -9.16 3.56 8.04
N TYR A 383 -7.83 3.47 8.17
CA TYR A 383 -7.03 4.53 8.76
C TYR A 383 -6.31 5.32 7.67
N ASN A 384 -6.46 6.65 7.69
CA ASN A 384 -5.64 7.56 6.88
C ASN A 384 -4.55 8.16 7.79
N GLY A 385 -3.37 7.56 7.77
CA GLY A 385 -2.34 7.85 8.77
C GLY A 385 -2.82 7.44 10.17
N MET A 386 -2.86 8.42 11.10
CA MET A 386 -3.37 8.21 12.47
C MET A 386 -4.87 8.48 12.59
N ILE A 387 -5.51 9.01 11.56
CA ILE A 387 -6.92 9.40 11.59
C ILE A 387 -7.79 8.18 11.28
N LYS A 388 -8.70 7.88 12.19
CA LYS A 388 -9.73 6.87 11.97
C LYS A 388 -10.79 7.42 11.02
N THR A 389 -10.92 6.84 9.84
CA THR A 389 -11.91 7.20 8.82
C THR A 389 -12.88 6.05 8.57
N ARG A 390 -13.95 6.35 7.84
CA ARG A 390 -14.86 5.37 7.26
C ARG A 390 -14.95 5.59 5.75
N TYR A 391 -14.91 4.52 5.01
CA TYR A 391 -15.21 4.50 3.59
C TYR A 391 -16.66 4.12 3.44
N TYR A 392 -17.50 5.13 3.19
CA TYR A 392 -18.94 4.99 2.99
C TYR A 392 -19.23 4.64 1.54
N ILE A 393 -20.15 3.72 1.33
CA ILE A 393 -20.53 3.20 0.02
C ILE A 393 -22.04 3.39 -0.15
N PHE A 394 -22.42 4.19 -1.13
CA PHE A 394 -23.80 4.41 -1.55
C PHE A 394 -23.93 3.83 -2.97
N GLU A 395 -24.51 2.64 -3.06
CA GLU A 395 -24.58 1.89 -4.31
C GLU A 395 -25.68 2.47 -5.21
N GLY A 396 -25.35 2.75 -6.46
CA GLY A 396 -26.29 3.03 -7.54
C GLY A 396 -26.69 1.72 -8.25
N PRO A 397 -27.70 1.77 -9.14
CA PRO A 397 -28.13 0.62 -9.92
C PRO A 397 -27.01 0.15 -10.87
N LYS A 398 -27.00 -1.15 -11.14
CA LYS A 398 -26.11 -1.71 -12.16
C LYS A 398 -26.63 -1.36 -13.56
N PRO A 399 -25.72 -1.13 -14.55
CA PRO A 399 -26.16 -0.97 -15.93
C PRO A 399 -26.89 -2.25 -16.40
N PRO A 400 -27.85 -2.12 -17.33
CA PRO A 400 -28.51 -3.28 -17.91
C PRO A 400 -27.48 -4.23 -18.54
N SER A 401 -27.70 -5.52 -18.40
CA SER A 401 -26.81 -6.51 -19.02
C SER A 401 -26.95 -6.49 -20.54
N LYS A 402 -25.90 -6.92 -21.28
CA LYS A 402 -25.98 -7.02 -22.76
C LYS A 402 -27.14 -7.92 -23.21
N LYS A 403 -27.64 -8.84 -22.37
CA LYS A 403 -28.82 -9.66 -22.64
C LYS A 403 -30.13 -8.86 -22.56
N ASP A 404 -30.21 -7.89 -21.65
CA ASP A 404 -31.40 -7.06 -21.49
C ASP A 404 -31.56 -6.08 -22.66
N MET A 405 -30.43 -5.62 -23.25
CA MET A 405 -30.39 -4.73 -24.39
C MET A 405 -30.72 -5.45 -25.74
N SER A 406 -30.54 -6.78 -25.82
CA SER A 406 -30.87 -7.56 -27.03
C SER A 406 -32.32 -8.05 -27.04
N GLY A 407 -33.10 -7.84 -26.00
CA GLY A 407 -34.50 -8.26 -25.86
C GLY A 407 -35.55 -7.27 -26.37
N GLU A 408 -35.22 -6.01 -26.64
CA GLU A 408 -36.16 -5.00 -27.13
C GLU A 408 -36.41 -5.03 -28.65
N GLY A 409 -35.92 -6.04 -29.37
CA GLY A 409 -36.08 -6.19 -30.83
C GLY A 409 -37.06 -7.30 -31.26
N ARG A 410 -37.90 -7.83 -30.37
CA ARG A 410 -38.95 -8.82 -30.70
C ARG A 410 -40.27 -8.47 -30.00
N ALA A 411 -40.99 -7.52 -30.51
CA ALA A 411 -42.43 -7.35 -30.35
C ALA A 411 -43.03 -6.85 -31.65
#